data_f316f9bea493297f0ba8fc1af0b68d59
#
_entry.id   f316f9bea493297f0ba8fc1af0b68d59
#
_cell.length_a   1.000
_cell.length_b   1.000
_cell.length_c   1.000
_cell.angle_alpha   90.00
_cell.angle_beta   90.00
_cell.angle_gamma   90.00
#
_symmetry.space_group_name_H-M   'P 1'
#
loop_
_entity.id
_entity.type
_entity.pdbx_description
1 polymer ?
#
loop_
_entity_poly.entity_id
_entity_poly.type
_entity_poly.pdbx_seq_one_letter_code
_entity_poly.pdbx_strand_id
1 'polypeptide(L)'
;ALGWPNIAIALSQMALVMSAAGSCVMITSVAATRGSGATRRLAVIQYGVATVIAVITLVLFLHDGRKPEMAPREYLARIVGLPGEVLDWLVPMLYVLLALTVVAWVGMRLSSASRRGRALLLFTAGMALIVAASTHLVTRAVGRGQMVGVGTAVSVLLGAMAVVAAGALLPSVEDWIGARRELRLIEPLRAEMERRHPDIGIGVRPRGPLVFRVAERLSLISDAVYLEGAMAQRLGGSGGEGPEVSVDIGAAEQARAVATWIRAGRDEVGTAFPGRRWLRQPAD
;
A
#
# COMPACT_ATOMS: atom_id res chain seq x y z
N ALA A 1 -14.35 4.90 -32.85
CA ALA A 1 -12.96 5.08 -33.32
C ALA A 1 -12.73 6.58 -33.50
N LEU A 2 -11.68 7.15 -32.88
CA LEU A 2 -11.36 8.59 -32.87
C LEU A 2 -10.83 9.10 -34.23
N GLY A 3 -10.83 8.28 -35.29
CA GLY A 3 -10.47 8.66 -36.65
C GLY A 3 -8.98 9.01 -36.90
N TRP A 4 -8.14 8.95 -35.85
CA TRP A 4 -6.68 9.19 -35.98
C TRP A 4 -5.92 7.88 -35.79
N PRO A 5 -5.15 7.43 -36.79
CA PRO A 5 -4.32 6.25 -36.68
C PRO A 5 -3.27 6.45 -35.57
N ASN A 6 -2.97 5.38 -34.83
CA ASN A 6 -1.98 5.34 -33.73
C ASN A 6 -2.25 6.26 -32.52
N ILE A 7 -3.42 6.92 -32.40
CA ILE A 7 -3.72 7.82 -31.27
C ILE A 7 -3.63 7.09 -29.91
N ALA A 8 -3.92 5.81 -29.88
CA ALA A 8 -3.79 4.98 -28.68
C ALA A 8 -2.34 4.97 -28.14
N ILE A 9 -1.34 5.07 -29.01
CA ILE A 9 0.08 5.11 -28.63
C ILE A 9 0.39 6.46 -27.99
N ALA A 10 -0.05 7.57 -28.57
CA ALA A 10 0.13 8.89 -27.99
C ALA A 10 -0.55 9.00 -26.62
N LEU A 11 -1.79 8.52 -26.49
CA LEU A 11 -2.51 8.50 -25.21
C LEU A 11 -1.81 7.62 -24.17
N SER A 12 -1.23 6.49 -24.58
CA SER A 12 -0.49 5.63 -23.66
C SER A 12 0.79 6.30 -23.14
N GLN A 13 1.48 7.07 -23.98
CA GLN A 13 2.65 7.86 -23.56
C GLN A 13 2.25 8.99 -22.60
N MET A 14 1.17 9.70 -22.86
CA MET A 14 0.65 10.69 -21.93
C MET A 14 0.29 10.07 -20.57
N ALA A 15 -0.40 8.93 -20.58
CA ALA A 15 -0.74 8.20 -19.37
C ALA A 15 0.51 7.76 -18.59
N LEU A 16 1.57 7.34 -19.29
CA LEU A 16 2.86 6.97 -18.69
C LEU A 16 3.53 8.16 -18.01
N VAL A 17 3.55 9.33 -18.66
CA VAL A 17 4.09 10.59 -18.11
C VAL A 17 3.33 10.99 -16.85
N MET A 18 1.99 10.95 -16.89
CA MET A 18 1.16 11.28 -15.73
C MET A 18 1.31 10.29 -14.58
N SER A 19 1.44 8.99 -14.88
CA SER A 19 1.70 7.95 -13.90
C SER A 19 3.06 8.12 -13.22
N ALA A 20 4.10 8.47 -13.98
CA ALA A 20 5.43 8.76 -13.45
C ALA A 20 5.41 9.99 -12.51
N ALA A 21 4.66 11.04 -12.88
CA ALA A 21 4.45 12.21 -12.01
C ALA A 21 3.71 11.82 -10.72
N GLY A 22 2.65 11.03 -10.81
CA GLY A 22 1.92 10.51 -9.65
C GLY A 22 2.81 9.72 -8.70
N SER A 23 3.68 8.86 -9.23
CA SER A 23 4.66 8.10 -8.46
C SER A 23 5.66 9.01 -7.73
N CYS A 24 6.15 10.06 -8.40
CA CYS A 24 7.00 11.08 -7.80
C CYS A 24 6.30 11.83 -6.66
N VAL A 25 5.05 12.26 -6.87
CA VAL A 25 4.26 12.95 -5.85
C VAL A 25 4.03 12.03 -4.64
N MET A 26 3.69 10.77 -4.89
CA MET A 26 3.47 9.79 -3.82
C MET A 26 4.73 9.60 -2.97
N ILE A 27 5.89 9.33 -3.59
CA ILE A 27 7.12 9.06 -2.86
C ILE A 27 7.62 10.32 -2.13
N THR A 28 7.48 11.50 -2.74
CA THR A 28 7.87 12.76 -2.10
C THR A 28 6.94 13.14 -0.96
N SER A 29 5.65 12.79 -1.01
CA SER A 29 4.71 12.99 0.09
C SER A 29 5.03 12.10 1.29
N VAL A 30 5.46 10.85 1.06
CA VAL A 30 5.91 9.92 2.11
C VAL A 30 7.23 10.38 2.71
N ALA A 31 8.13 10.94 1.90
CA ALA A 31 9.43 11.45 2.34
C ALA A 31 9.33 12.80 3.08
N ALA A 32 8.20 13.49 2.98
CA ALA A 32 8.08 14.86 3.47
C ALA A 32 8.00 14.92 5.00
N THR A 33 9.10 15.33 5.61
CA THR A 33 9.13 15.90 6.98
C THR A 33 8.68 17.36 7.01
N ARG A 34 8.32 17.94 5.84
CA ARG A 34 7.97 19.34 5.63
C ARG A 34 6.47 19.55 5.82
N GLY A 35 6.10 20.79 6.21
CA GLY A 35 4.70 21.17 6.39
C GLY A 35 3.85 20.97 5.10
N SER A 36 2.56 20.71 5.26
CA SER A 36 1.61 20.36 4.18
C SER A 36 1.63 21.33 2.98
N GLY A 37 1.91 22.63 3.19
CA GLY A 37 1.96 23.63 2.12
C GLY A 37 3.12 23.44 1.14
N ALA A 38 4.31 23.05 1.61
CA ALA A 38 5.47 22.83 0.74
C ALA A 38 5.28 21.57 -0.12
N THR A 39 4.71 20.51 0.46
CA THR A 39 4.41 19.27 -0.26
C THR A 39 3.37 19.51 -1.36
N ARG A 40 2.32 20.30 -1.07
CA ARG A 40 1.31 20.66 -2.06
C ARG A 40 1.89 21.46 -3.23
N ARG A 41 2.76 22.44 -2.95
CA ARG A 41 3.43 23.22 -4.01
C ARG A 41 4.28 22.32 -4.91
N LEU A 42 5.05 21.40 -4.32
CA LEU A 42 5.87 20.46 -5.08
C LEU A 42 5.00 19.56 -5.97
N ALA A 43 3.88 19.06 -5.46
CA ALA A 43 2.93 18.26 -6.24
C ALA A 43 2.35 19.04 -7.43
N VAL A 44 1.95 20.31 -7.21
CA VAL A 44 1.44 21.19 -8.28
C VAL A 44 2.51 21.41 -9.36
N ILE A 45 3.76 21.65 -8.97
CA ILE A 45 4.87 21.82 -9.93
C ILE A 45 5.10 20.52 -10.72
N GLN A 46 5.14 19.37 -10.07
CA GLN A 46 5.36 18.07 -10.73
C GLN A 46 4.24 17.75 -11.73
N TYR A 47 2.98 17.92 -11.34
CA TYR A 47 1.86 17.72 -12.27
C TYR A 47 1.82 18.78 -13.38
N GLY A 48 2.18 20.03 -13.08
CA GLY A 48 2.31 21.09 -14.08
C GLY A 48 3.34 20.74 -15.16
N VAL A 49 4.55 20.33 -14.74
CA VAL A 49 5.60 19.89 -15.68
C VAL A 49 5.15 18.67 -16.48
N ALA A 50 4.55 17.66 -15.84
CA ALA A 50 4.04 16.49 -16.52
C ALA A 50 2.97 16.84 -17.57
N THR A 51 2.05 17.74 -17.23
CA THR A 51 1.01 18.21 -18.16
C THR A 51 1.62 18.91 -19.36
N VAL A 52 2.59 19.80 -19.14
CA VAL A 52 3.29 20.47 -20.25
C VAL A 52 3.97 19.46 -21.18
N ILE A 53 4.67 18.47 -20.62
CA ILE A 53 5.34 17.42 -21.41
C ILE A 53 4.30 16.57 -22.15
N ALA A 54 3.19 16.20 -21.51
CA ALA A 54 2.12 15.44 -22.16
C ALA A 54 1.50 16.23 -23.34
N VAL A 55 1.27 17.54 -23.16
CA VAL A 55 0.77 18.41 -24.22
C VAL A 55 1.77 18.55 -25.36
N ILE A 56 3.07 18.75 -25.06
CA ILE A 56 4.12 18.80 -26.08
C ILE A 56 4.15 17.48 -26.87
N THR A 57 4.12 16.33 -26.19
CA THR A 57 4.10 15.00 -26.82
C THR A 57 2.89 14.86 -27.76
N LEU A 58 1.71 15.32 -27.33
CA LEU A 58 0.52 15.28 -28.17
C LEU A 58 0.63 16.20 -29.39
N VAL A 59 1.14 17.42 -29.20
CA VAL A 59 1.32 18.40 -30.28
C VAL A 59 2.32 17.86 -31.30
N LEU A 60 3.45 17.31 -30.88
CA LEU A 60 4.44 16.70 -31.75
C LEU A 60 3.82 15.53 -32.54
N PHE A 61 3.08 14.64 -31.85
CA PHE A 61 2.38 13.53 -32.51
C PHE A 61 1.38 14.02 -33.57
N LEU A 62 0.63 15.09 -33.30
CA LEU A 62 -0.32 15.64 -34.27
C LEU A 62 0.36 16.36 -35.43
N HIS A 63 1.52 16.99 -35.17
CA HIS A 63 2.29 17.71 -36.19
C HIS A 63 3.01 16.76 -37.17
N ASP A 64 3.43 15.59 -36.72
CA ASP A 64 4.15 14.58 -37.52
C ASP A 64 3.26 13.90 -38.61
N GLY A 65 2.00 14.28 -38.67
CA GLY A 65 1.06 13.85 -39.69
C GLY A 65 0.42 12.48 -39.45
N ARG A 66 -0.48 12.09 -40.37
CA ARG A 66 -1.17 10.80 -40.31
C ARG A 66 -0.27 9.67 -40.78
N LYS A 67 0.43 9.02 -39.88
CA LYS A 67 1.14 7.77 -40.17
C LYS A 67 0.14 6.63 -40.35
N PRO A 68 0.40 5.65 -41.25
CA PRO A 68 -0.46 4.48 -41.36
C PRO A 68 -0.61 3.76 -40.02
N GLU A 69 -1.76 3.17 -39.80
CA GLU A 69 -2.01 2.41 -38.56
C GLU A 69 -1.06 1.22 -38.49
N MET A 70 -0.27 1.14 -37.44
CA MET A 70 0.77 0.12 -37.24
C MET A 70 0.59 -0.55 -35.89
N ALA A 71 0.98 -1.82 -35.79
CA ALA A 71 1.08 -2.49 -34.49
C ALA A 71 2.11 -1.76 -33.61
N PRO A 72 1.93 -1.72 -32.27
CA PRO A 72 2.84 -1.03 -31.36
C PRO A 72 4.32 -1.47 -31.49
N ARG A 73 4.56 -2.72 -31.86
CA ARG A 73 5.93 -3.25 -32.11
C ARG A 73 6.55 -2.67 -33.39
N GLU A 74 5.77 -2.54 -34.45
CA GLU A 74 6.20 -1.98 -35.73
C GLU A 74 6.45 -0.48 -35.57
N TYR A 75 5.59 0.22 -34.86
CA TYR A 75 5.75 1.63 -34.54
C TYR A 75 7.06 1.89 -33.77
N LEU A 76 7.34 1.11 -32.72
CA LEU A 76 8.59 1.20 -31.98
C LEU A 76 9.81 0.86 -32.84
N ALA A 77 9.75 -0.19 -33.68
CA ALA A 77 10.83 -0.57 -34.53
C ALA A 77 11.15 0.52 -35.56
N ARG A 78 10.14 1.20 -36.08
CA ARG A 78 10.29 2.30 -37.03
C ARG A 78 10.90 3.53 -36.39
N ILE A 79 10.42 3.96 -35.21
CA ILE A 79 10.96 5.12 -34.46
C ILE A 79 12.43 4.89 -34.08
N VAL A 80 12.77 3.68 -33.65
CA VAL A 80 14.14 3.32 -33.23
C VAL A 80 15.09 3.23 -34.44
N GLY A 81 14.56 3.04 -35.66
CA GLY A 81 15.33 2.85 -36.87
C GLY A 81 15.58 4.11 -37.72
N LEU A 82 14.86 5.21 -37.51
CA LEU A 82 14.91 6.40 -38.35
C LEU A 82 15.47 7.61 -37.61
N PRO A 83 16.61 8.18 -37.99
CA PRO A 83 17.12 9.42 -37.43
C PRO A 83 16.16 10.57 -37.76
N GLY A 84 15.60 11.22 -36.76
CA GLY A 84 14.70 12.37 -36.89
C GLY A 84 13.31 12.16 -36.27
N GLU A 85 12.77 10.94 -36.29
CA GLU A 85 11.47 10.61 -35.67
C GLU A 85 11.60 10.25 -34.18
N VAL A 86 12.82 10.23 -33.65
CA VAL A 86 13.13 9.80 -32.29
C VAL A 86 12.71 10.83 -31.24
N LEU A 87 12.59 12.11 -31.64
CA LEU A 87 12.42 13.23 -30.69
C LEU A 87 11.06 13.14 -29.98
N ASP A 88 10.01 12.75 -30.70
CA ASP A 88 8.63 12.67 -30.19
C ASP A 88 8.48 11.63 -29.08
N TRP A 89 9.29 10.58 -29.19
CA TRP A 89 9.33 9.50 -28.21
C TRP A 89 10.35 9.76 -27.09
N LEU A 90 11.47 10.41 -27.44
CA LEU A 90 12.59 10.63 -26.52
C LEU A 90 12.23 11.58 -25.38
N VAL A 91 11.50 12.67 -25.66
CA VAL A 91 11.13 13.67 -24.66
C VAL A 91 10.30 13.08 -23.53
N PRO A 92 9.15 12.41 -23.78
CA PRO A 92 8.37 11.79 -22.73
C PRO A 92 9.15 10.68 -22.01
N MET A 93 9.98 9.93 -22.73
CA MET A 93 10.76 8.84 -22.17
C MET A 93 11.86 9.31 -21.23
N LEU A 94 12.55 10.40 -21.56
CA LEU A 94 13.54 11.03 -20.67
C LEU A 94 12.91 11.56 -19.40
N TYR A 95 11.73 12.18 -19.51
CA TYR A 95 11.00 12.62 -18.32
C TYR A 95 10.62 11.44 -17.43
N VAL A 96 10.08 10.36 -18.00
CA VAL A 96 9.71 9.14 -17.26
C VAL A 96 10.94 8.54 -16.59
N LEU A 97 12.06 8.43 -17.31
CA LEU A 97 13.33 7.95 -16.74
C LEU A 97 13.79 8.79 -15.56
N LEU A 98 13.79 10.12 -15.70
CA LEU A 98 14.17 11.04 -14.62
C LEU A 98 13.25 10.87 -13.43
N ALA A 99 11.93 10.88 -13.64
CA ALA A 99 10.94 10.73 -12.59
C ALA A 99 11.09 9.39 -11.84
N LEU A 100 11.23 8.28 -12.55
CA LEU A 100 11.40 6.96 -11.95
C LEU A 100 12.76 6.82 -11.24
N THR A 101 13.82 7.46 -11.75
CA THR A 101 15.12 7.51 -11.06
C THR A 101 15.01 8.23 -9.73
N VAL A 102 14.30 9.35 -9.69
CA VAL A 102 14.03 10.06 -8.43
C VAL A 102 13.22 9.19 -7.46
N VAL A 103 12.19 8.52 -7.95
CA VAL A 103 11.37 7.58 -7.14
C VAL A 103 12.24 6.46 -6.58
N ALA A 104 13.07 5.82 -7.41
CA ALA A 104 13.96 4.75 -6.98
C ALA A 104 14.97 5.24 -5.94
N TRP A 105 15.59 6.39 -6.19
CA TRP A 105 16.57 6.99 -5.27
C TRP A 105 15.98 7.33 -3.90
N VAL A 106 14.87 8.07 -3.88
CA VAL A 106 14.20 8.46 -2.64
C VAL A 106 13.66 7.24 -1.92
N GLY A 107 13.04 6.31 -2.65
CA GLY A 107 12.51 5.08 -2.09
C GLY A 107 13.58 4.20 -1.45
N MET A 108 14.77 4.07 -2.05
CA MET A 108 15.89 3.34 -1.44
C MET A 108 16.36 4.01 -0.14
N ARG A 109 16.38 5.34 -0.09
CA ARG A 109 16.76 6.07 1.15
C ARG A 109 15.75 5.91 2.29
N LEU A 110 14.47 5.73 1.96
CA LEU A 110 13.39 5.56 2.93
C LEU A 110 13.15 4.09 3.29
N SER A 111 13.76 3.15 2.58
CA SER A 111 13.63 1.74 2.87
C SER A 111 14.24 1.40 4.23
N SER A 112 13.54 0.57 4.99
CA SER A 112 13.95 0.12 6.31
C SER A 112 13.55 -1.35 6.51
N ALA A 113 14.05 -1.99 7.57
CA ALA A 113 13.68 -3.35 7.91
C ALA A 113 12.23 -3.49 8.40
N SER A 114 11.51 -2.39 8.59
CA SER A 114 10.09 -2.38 8.97
C SER A 114 9.21 -3.00 7.88
N ARG A 115 7.98 -3.40 8.24
CA ARG A 115 7.00 -3.95 7.27
C ARG A 115 6.80 -3.01 6.07
N ARG A 116 6.56 -1.72 6.34
CA ARG A 116 6.38 -0.71 5.29
C ARG A 116 7.67 -0.49 4.48
N GLY A 117 8.84 -0.53 5.15
CA GLY A 117 10.14 -0.38 4.50
C GLY A 117 10.45 -1.52 3.52
N ARG A 118 10.08 -2.76 3.83
CA ARG A 118 10.24 -3.91 2.92
C ARG A 118 9.36 -3.78 1.66
N ALA A 119 8.11 -3.37 1.83
CA ALA A 119 7.21 -3.12 0.70
C ALA A 119 7.76 -2.00 -0.20
N LEU A 120 8.26 -0.92 0.41
CA LEU A 120 8.88 0.19 -0.30
C LEU A 120 10.17 -0.26 -1.01
N LEU A 121 11.00 -1.10 -0.39
CA LEU A 121 12.19 -1.66 -1.01
C LEU A 121 11.83 -2.46 -2.27
N LEU A 122 10.84 -3.34 -2.19
CA LEU A 122 10.39 -4.15 -3.32
C LEU A 122 9.85 -3.27 -4.46
N PHE A 123 9.03 -2.29 -4.12
CA PHE A 123 8.52 -1.30 -5.07
C PHE A 123 9.65 -0.54 -5.76
N THR A 124 10.61 -0.03 -5.02
CA THR A 124 11.73 0.75 -5.55
C THR A 124 12.72 -0.11 -6.36
N ALA A 125 12.92 -1.38 -5.98
CA ALA A 125 13.69 -2.32 -6.78
C ALA A 125 13.04 -2.55 -8.15
N GLY A 126 11.72 -2.73 -8.18
CA GLY A 126 10.97 -2.80 -9.45
C GLY A 126 11.12 -1.54 -10.30
N MET A 127 11.04 -0.35 -9.68
CA MET A 127 11.26 0.92 -10.37
C MET A 127 12.68 1.04 -10.93
N ALA A 128 13.70 0.62 -10.17
CA ALA A 128 15.08 0.60 -10.65
C ALA A 128 15.27 -0.33 -11.86
N LEU A 129 14.60 -1.49 -11.86
CA LEU A 129 14.60 -2.40 -13.02
C LEU A 129 13.92 -1.76 -14.25
N ILE A 130 12.82 -1.04 -14.05
CA ILE A 130 12.15 -0.29 -15.13
C ILE A 130 13.12 0.77 -15.70
N VAL A 131 13.79 1.54 -14.85
CA VAL A 131 14.78 2.53 -15.27
C VAL A 131 15.88 1.87 -16.06
N ALA A 132 16.46 0.76 -15.59
CA ALA A 132 17.53 0.04 -16.28
C ALA A 132 17.07 -0.48 -17.66
N ALA A 133 15.90 -1.12 -17.72
CA ALA A 133 15.34 -1.61 -18.99
C ALA A 133 15.03 -0.48 -19.97
N SER A 134 14.46 0.62 -19.48
CA SER A 134 14.12 1.78 -20.29
C SER A 134 15.37 2.52 -20.78
N THR A 135 16.39 2.66 -19.93
CA THR A 135 17.70 3.22 -20.34
C THR A 135 18.33 2.38 -21.43
N HIS A 136 18.27 1.05 -21.30
CA HIS A 136 18.76 0.14 -22.35
C HIS A 136 18.02 0.35 -23.68
N LEU A 137 16.69 0.50 -23.66
CA LEU A 137 15.90 0.78 -24.86
C LEU A 137 16.24 2.14 -25.48
N VAL A 138 16.45 3.18 -24.66
CA VAL A 138 16.87 4.51 -25.14
C VAL A 138 18.26 4.48 -25.76
N THR A 139 19.24 3.84 -25.12
CA THR A 139 20.61 3.72 -25.68
C THR A 139 20.64 2.96 -26.99
N ARG A 140 19.78 1.96 -27.14
CA ARG A 140 19.61 1.24 -28.41
C ARG A 140 18.96 2.12 -29.47
N ALA A 141 17.94 2.93 -29.11
CA ALA A 141 17.29 3.86 -30.04
C ALA A 141 18.29 4.90 -30.63
N VAL A 142 19.28 5.29 -29.83
CA VAL A 142 20.36 6.23 -30.26
C VAL A 142 21.50 5.51 -30.97
N GLY A 143 21.38 4.21 -31.26
CA GLY A 143 22.34 3.46 -32.07
C GLY A 143 23.61 2.98 -31.36
N ARG A 144 23.63 3.03 -30.00
CA ARG A 144 24.84 2.72 -29.22
C ARG A 144 24.82 1.36 -28.48
N GLY A 145 23.83 0.50 -28.71
CA GLY A 145 23.77 -0.77 -27.98
C GLY A 145 23.22 -1.93 -28.78
N GLN A 146 23.99 -3.02 -28.88
CA GLN A 146 23.56 -4.29 -29.49
C GLN A 146 23.52 -5.47 -28.52
N MET A 147 23.82 -5.28 -27.24
CA MET A 147 24.07 -6.39 -26.30
C MET A 147 22.85 -7.24 -25.95
N VAL A 148 21.64 -6.72 -26.04
CA VAL A 148 20.41 -7.44 -25.62
C VAL A 148 19.30 -7.24 -26.63
N GLY A 149 18.59 -8.31 -27.01
CA GLY A 149 17.44 -8.25 -27.91
C GLY A 149 16.27 -7.46 -27.35
N VAL A 150 15.45 -6.85 -28.23
CA VAL A 150 14.21 -6.13 -27.82
C VAL A 150 13.29 -7.03 -26.99
N GLY A 151 13.20 -8.31 -27.34
CA GLY A 151 12.38 -9.29 -26.60
C GLY A 151 12.82 -9.44 -25.15
N THR A 152 14.13 -9.48 -24.90
CA THR A 152 14.67 -9.57 -23.53
C THR A 152 14.38 -8.30 -22.72
N ALA A 153 14.52 -7.12 -23.32
CA ALA A 153 14.21 -5.85 -22.66
C ALA A 153 12.72 -5.77 -22.28
N VAL A 154 11.82 -6.22 -23.15
CA VAL A 154 10.38 -6.30 -22.87
C VAL A 154 10.10 -7.30 -21.75
N SER A 155 10.73 -8.46 -21.74
CA SER A 155 10.57 -9.46 -20.67
C SER A 155 11.04 -8.92 -19.33
N VAL A 156 12.17 -8.21 -19.28
CA VAL A 156 12.66 -7.54 -18.06
C VAL A 156 11.69 -6.47 -17.60
N LEU A 157 11.12 -5.69 -18.51
CA LEU A 157 10.11 -4.67 -18.18
C LEU A 157 8.85 -5.29 -17.58
N LEU A 158 8.35 -6.38 -18.15
CA LEU A 158 7.20 -7.11 -17.61
C LEU A 158 7.50 -7.68 -16.21
N GLY A 159 8.68 -8.27 -16.04
CA GLY A 159 9.14 -8.74 -14.72
C GLY A 159 9.24 -7.60 -13.70
N ALA A 160 9.78 -6.46 -14.10
CA ALA A 160 9.87 -5.28 -13.26
C ALA A 160 8.49 -4.74 -12.86
N MET A 161 7.53 -4.71 -13.79
CA MET A 161 6.13 -4.34 -13.50
C MET A 161 5.49 -5.28 -12.48
N ALA A 162 5.75 -6.59 -12.58
CA ALA A 162 5.28 -7.57 -11.59
C ALA A 162 5.88 -7.31 -10.19
N VAL A 163 7.18 -6.96 -10.13
CA VAL A 163 7.85 -6.61 -8.86
C VAL A 163 7.26 -5.34 -8.25
N VAL A 164 7.00 -4.31 -9.07
CA VAL A 164 6.33 -3.07 -8.63
C VAL A 164 4.94 -3.37 -8.08
N ALA A 165 4.14 -4.16 -8.81
CA ALA A 165 2.82 -4.56 -8.38
C ALA A 165 2.85 -5.36 -7.06
N ALA A 166 3.79 -6.30 -6.93
CA ALA A 166 4.01 -7.04 -5.69
C ALA A 166 4.36 -6.11 -4.52
N GLY A 167 5.27 -5.15 -4.73
CA GLY A 167 5.64 -4.14 -3.72
C GLY A 167 4.45 -3.28 -3.29
N ALA A 168 3.62 -2.85 -4.23
CA ALA A 168 2.42 -2.06 -3.96
C ALA A 168 1.33 -2.85 -3.21
N LEU A 169 1.18 -4.14 -3.51
CA LEU A 169 0.18 -5.01 -2.90
C LEU A 169 0.62 -5.59 -1.55
N LEU A 170 1.93 -5.69 -1.30
CA LEU A 170 2.48 -6.33 -0.11
C LEU A 170 1.88 -5.81 1.21
N PRO A 171 1.73 -4.47 1.45
CA PRO A 171 1.11 -3.98 2.68
C PRO A 171 -0.33 -4.46 2.85
N SER A 172 -1.12 -4.42 1.77
CA SER A 172 -2.52 -4.86 1.80
C SER A 172 -2.66 -6.36 2.09
N VAL A 173 -1.75 -7.18 1.54
CA VAL A 173 -1.71 -8.62 1.80
C VAL A 173 -1.29 -8.90 3.24
N GLU A 174 -0.25 -8.22 3.74
CA GLU A 174 0.19 -8.35 5.13
C GLU A 174 -0.91 -7.93 6.12
N ASP A 175 -1.59 -6.81 5.86
CA ASP A 175 -2.72 -6.34 6.68
C ASP A 175 -3.88 -7.33 6.65
N TRP A 176 -4.19 -7.90 5.48
CA TRP A 176 -5.22 -8.93 5.35
C TRP A 176 -4.89 -10.20 6.14
N ILE A 177 -3.64 -10.69 6.02
CA ILE A 177 -3.17 -11.86 6.77
C ILE A 177 -3.17 -11.56 8.28
N GLY A 178 -2.67 -10.39 8.68
CA GLY A 178 -2.67 -9.91 10.06
C GLY A 178 -4.07 -9.89 10.65
N ALA A 179 -4.98 -9.17 10.00
CA ALA A 179 -6.38 -9.07 10.43
C ALA A 179 -7.08 -10.44 10.51
N ARG A 180 -6.78 -11.35 9.55
CA ARG A 180 -7.33 -12.72 9.59
C ARG A 180 -6.79 -13.53 10.77
N ARG A 181 -5.50 -13.34 11.12
CA ARG A 181 -4.88 -13.98 12.29
C ARG A 181 -5.47 -13.41 13.59
N GLU A 182 -5.58 -12.09 13.69
CA GLU A 182 -6.17 -11.41 14.85
C GLU A 182 -7.62 -11.86 15.08
N LEU A 183 -8.44 -11.90 14.03
CA LEU A 183 -9.81 -12.40 14.13
C LEU A 183 -9.90 -13.81 14.71
N ARG A 184 -8.96 -14.69 14.36
CA ARG A 184 -8.90 -16.05 14.91
C ARG A 184 -8.47 -16.07 16.37
N LEU A 185 -7.53 -15.20 16.75
CA LEU A 185 -7.01 -15.12 18.12
C LEU A 185 -8.05 -14.55 19.09
N ILE A 186 -8.83 -13.56 18.67
CA ILE A 186 -9.85 -12.94 19.53
C ILE A 186 -11.17 -13.72 19.57
N GLU A 187 -11.38 -14.66 18.63
CA GLU A 187 -12.64 -15.41 18.53
C GLU A 187 -13.05 -16.15 19.82
N PRO A 188 -12.14 -16.86 20.55
CA PRO A 188 -12.51 -17.52 21.79
C PRO A 188 -12.99 -16.55 22.87
N LEU A 189 -12.33 -15.40 22.98
CA LEU A 189 -12.71 -14.36 23.95
C LEU A 189 -14.05 -13.73 23.55
N ARG A 190 -14.24 -13.42 22.27
CA ARG A 190 -15.50 -12.91 21.76
C ARG A 190 -16.67 -13.87 22.05
N ALA A 191 -16.49 -15.15 21.74
CA ALA A 191 -17.52 -16.15 21.95
C ALA A 191 -17.90 -16.27 23.43
N GLU A 192 -16.93 -16.18 24.34
CA GLU A 192 -17.19 -16.22 25.78
C GLU A 192 -17.92 -14.98 26.26
N MET A 193 -17.52 -13.79 25.77
CA MET A 193 -18.19 -12.52 26.09
C MET A 193 -19.64 -12.51 25.58
N GLU A 194 -19.87 -12.95 24.35
CA GLU A 194 -21.20 -13.05 23.76
C GLU A 194 -22.11 -14.07 24.49
N ARG A 195 -21.53 -15.17 25.01
CA ARG A 195 -22.24 -16.12 25.84
C ARG A 195 -22.69 -15.54 27.16
N ARG A 196 -21.85 -14.69 27.80
CA ARG A 196 -22.17 -14.03 29.10
C ARG A 196 -23.13 -12.88 28.94
N HIS A 197 -23.02 -12.16 27.86
CA HIS A 197 -23.78 -10.95 27.56
C HIS A 197 -24.41 -11.01 26.16
N PRO A 198 -25.52 -11.77 25.98
CA PRO A 198 -26.12 -11.99 24.67
C PRO A 198 -26.68 -10.69 24.06
N ASP A 199 -26.95 -9.68 24.85
CA ASP A 199 -27.49 -8.39 24.39
C ASP A 199 -26.40 -7.39 24.00
N ILE A 200 -25.13 -7.77 24.04
CA ILE A 200 -24.03 -6.92 23.60
C ILE A 200 -23.97 -6.88 22.10
N GLY A 201 -24.09 -5.70 21.57
CA GLY A 201 -23.97 -5.42 20.15
C GLY A 201 -25.30 -5.04 19.51
N ILE A 202 -25.19 -4.34 18.40
CA ILE A 202 -26.33 -3.80 17.66
C ILE A 202 -27.03 -4.90 16.81
N GLY A 203 -26.67 -6.17 16.99
CA GLY A 203 -27.26 -7.29 16.25
C GLY A 203 -26.94 -7.31 14.73
N VAL A 204 -26.14 -6.35 14.26
CA VAL A 204 -25.77 -6.23 12.84
C VAL A 204 -24.48 -7.02 12.57
N ARG A 205 -24.56 -7.96 11.62
CA ARG A 205 -23.34 -8.67 11.19
C ARG A 205 -22.38 -7.71 10.51
N PRO A 206 -21.11 -7.63 10.96
CA PRO A 206 -20.14 -6.72 10.39
C PRO A 206 -19.93 -7.01 8.89
N ARG A 207 -20.17 -6.01 8.05
CA ARG A 207 -19.93 -6.03 6.62
C ARG A 207 -18.78 -5.09 6.31
N GLY A 208 -17.81 -5.52 5.49
CA GLY A 208 -16.70 -4.67 5.07
C GLY A 208 -15.33 -5.33 5.15
N PRO A 209 -14.26 -4.55 4.93
CA PRO A 209 -12.88 -5.01 5.02
C PRO A 209 -12.54 -5.65 6.37
N LEU A 210 -11.65 -6.64 6.35
CA LEU A 210 -11.30 -7.43 7.55
C LEU A 210 -10.78 -6.55 8.70
N VAL A 211 -10.09 -5.46 8.40
CA VAL A 211 -9.56 -4.52 9.40
C VAL A 211 -10.69 -3.89 10.22
N PHE A 212 -11.78 -3.46 9.57
CA PHE A 212 -12.95 -2.93 10.27
C PHE A 212 -13.64 -3.99 11.12
N ARG A 213 -13.68 -5.23 10.65
CA ARG A 213 -14.25 -6.35 11.43
C ARG A 213 -13.44 -6.67 12.68
N VAL A 214 -12.10 -6.50 12.64
CA VAL A 214 -11.24 -6.61 13.82
C VAL A 214 -11.58 -5.51 14.81
N ALA A 215 -11.61 -4.24 14.37
CA ALA A 215 -11.93 -3.10 15.21
C ALA A 215 -13.32 -3.23 15.89
N GLU A 216 -14.32 -3.64 15.12
CA GLU A 216 -15.68 -3.87 15.63
C GLU A 216 -15.73 -4.98 16.70
N ARG A 217 -15.04 -6.11 16.46
CA ARG A 217 -14.98 -7.19 17.46
C ARG A 217 -14.22 -6.78 18.71
N LEU A 218 -13.16 -6.00 18.58
CA LEU A 218 -12.46 -5.44 19.74
C LEU A 218 -13.34 -4.47 20.52
N SER A 219 -14.13 -3.63 19.85
CA SER A 219 -15.11 -2.76 20.49
C SER A 219 -16.14 -3.56 21.31
N LEU A 220 -16.73 -4.62 20.68
CA LEU A 220 -17.67 -5.50 21.39
C LEU A 220 -17.05 -6.14 22.64
N ILE A 221 -15.80 -6.61 22.54
CA ILE A 221 -15.10 -7.17 23.70
C ILE A 221 -14.89 -6.10 24.77
N SER A 222 -14.51 -4.88 24.38
CA SER A 222 -14.31 -3.77 25.30
C SER A 222 -15.60 -3.40 26.04
N ASP A 223 -16.72 -3.34 25.33
CA ASP A 223 -18.04 -3.04 25.90
C ASP A 223 -18.48 -4.15 26.87
N ALA A 224 -18.24 -5.42 26.49
CA ALA A 224 -18.51 -6.56 27.37
C ALA A 224 -17.74 -6.51 28.68
N VAL A 225 -16.44 -6.21 28.59
CA VAL A 225 -15.56 -6.10 29.76
C VAL A 225 -16.02 -4.91 30.67
N TYR A 226 -16.45 -3.82 30.03
CA TYR A 226 -17.01 -2.70 30.80
C TYR A 226 -18.27 -3.10 31.58
N LEU A 227 -19.19 -3.83 30.95
CA LEU A 227 -20.41 -4.34 31.58
C LEU A 227 -20.12 -5.33 32.72
N GLU A 228 -19.20 -6.27 32.51
CA GLU A 228 -18.72 -7.18 33.57
C GLU A 228 -18.24 -6.39 34.78
N GLY A 229 -17.47 -5.33 34.54
CA GLY A 229 -16.97 -4.47 35.59
C GLY A 229 -18.07 -3.69 36.32
N ALA A 230 -19.07 -3.21 35.61
CA ALA A 230 -20.21 -2.48 36.21
C ALA A 230 -21.09 -3.42 37.02
N MET A 231 -21.31 -4.65 36.55
CA MET A 231 -22.07 -5.66 37.31
C MET A 231 -21.37 -6.07 38.61
N ALA A 232 -20.06 -6.30 38.57
CA ALA A 232 -19.27 -6.61 39.76
C ALA A 232 -19.33 -5.50 40.82
N GLN A 233 -19.42 -4.24 40.41
CA GLN A 233 -19.61 -3.11 41.33
C GLN A 233 -21.01 -3.07 41.93
N ARG A 234 -22.06 -3.40 41.17
CA ARG A 234 -23.45 -3.39 41.63
C ARG A 234 -23.78 -4.52 42.60
N LEU A 235 -23.13 -5.66 42.46
CA LEU A 235 -23.33 -6.82 43.34
C LEU A 235 -22.66 -6.68 44.72
N GLY A 236 -22.21 -5.46 45.08
CA GLY A 236 -21.71 -5.16 46.42
C GLY A 236 -20.45 -5.93 46.79
N GLY A 237 -19.76 -6.39 45.81
CA GLY A 237 -18.39 -6.87 46.00
C GLY A 237 -17.55 -5.72 46.54
N SER A 238 -17.58 -5.51 47.86
CA SER A 238 -16.48 -4.85 48.57
C SER A 238 -15.25 -5.60 48.09
N GLY A 239 -14.50 -4.93 47.23
CA GLY A 239 -13.41 -5.54 46.45
C GLY A 239 -12.69 -6.61 47.26
N GLY A 240 -13.14 -7.85 47.10
CA GLY A 240 -12.19 -8.93 47.25
C GLY A 240 -11.09 -8.57 46.28
N GLU A 241 -9.99 -8.08 46.81
CA GLU A 241 -8.74 -7.97 46.11
C GLU A 241 -8.46 -9.35 45.53
N GLY A 242 -9.05 -9.63 44.35
CA GLY A 242 -8.56 -10.68 43.53
C GLY A 242 -7.06 -10.38 43.37
N PRO A 243 -6.19 -11.37 43.37
CA PRO A 243 -4.74 -11.20 43.47
C PRO A 243 -4.37 -9.97 42.67
N GLU A 244 -3.76 -9.01 43.35
CA GLU A 244 -3.37 -7.71 42.79
C GLU A 244 -2.39 -7.99 41.68
N VAL A 245 -2.93 -8.28 40.49
CA VAL A 245 -2.13 -8.59 39.31
C VAL A 245 -1.51 -7.26 38.92
N SER A 246 -0.22 -7.16 39.19
CA SER A 246 0.56 -5.94 38.96
C SER A 246 0.32 -5.43 37.55
N VAL A 247 0.27 -4.10 37.38
CA VAL A 247 0.02 -3.44 36.09
C VAL A 247 1.10 -3.78 35.05
N ASP A 248 2.20 -4.38 35.48
CA ASP A 248 3.42 -4.62 34.70
C ASP A 248 3.57 -6.08 34.23
N ILE A 249 2.46 -6.78 34.03
CA ILE A 249 2.48 -8.16 33.55
C ILE A 249 2.72 -8.17 32.02
N GLY A 250 3.68 -8.97 31.59
CA GLY A 250 3.99 -9.16 30.17
C GLY A 250 2.78 -9.70 29.37
N ALA A 251 2.66 -9.32 28.09
CA ALA A 251 1.54 -9.69 27.23
C ALA A 251 1.25 -11.20 27.18
N ALA A 252 2.28 -12.05 27.29
CA ALA A 252 2.14 -13.52 27.32
C ALA A 252 1.45 -14.01 28.60
N GLU A 253 1.65 -13.35 29.72
CA GLU A 253 1.05 -13.68 31.01
C GLU A 253 -0.40 -13.19 31.06
N GLN A 254 -0.67 -12.01 30.54
CA GLN A 254 -2.03 -11.48 30.32
C GLN A 254 -2.84 -12.47 29.47
N ALA A 255 -2.30 -12.94 28.37
CA ALA A 255 -2.96 -13.91 27.50
C ALA A 255 -3.25 -15.24 28.21
N ARG A 256 -2.33 -15.72 29.05
CA ARG A 256 -2.55 -16.94 29.87
C ARG A 256 -3.65 -16.73 30.91
N ALA A 257 -3.66 -15.59 31.59
CA ALA A 257 -4.70 -15.27 32.57
C ALA A 257 -6.09 -15.22 31.92
N VAL A 258 -6.22 -14.60 30.77
CA VAL A 258 -7.45 -14.58 29.98
C VAL A 258 -7.86 -15.98 29.54
N ALA A 259 -6.92 -16.79 29.02
CA ALA A 259 -7.20 -18.15 28.59
C ALA A 259 -7.62 -19.06 29.76
N THR A 260 -7.08 -18.82 30.96
CA THR A 260 -7.46 -19.55 32.17
C THR A 260 -8.86 -19.13 32.62
N TRP A 261 -9.16 -17.83 32.57
CA TRP A 261 -10.48 -17.31 32.89
C TRP A 261 -11.57 -17.83 31.95
N ILE A 262 -11.29 -17.92 30.63
CA ILE A 262 -12.23 -18.49 29.66
C ILE A 262 -12.51 -19.96 29.98
N ARG A 263 -11.51 -20.72 30.41
CA ARG A 263 -11.65 -22.14 30.77
C ARG A 263 -12.44 -22.32 32.06
N ALA A 264 -12.10 -21.54 33.10
CA ALA A 264 -12.81 -21.57 34.37
C ALA A 264 -14.28 -21.12 34.25
N GLY A 265 -14.55 -20.12 33.40
CA GLY A 265 -15.90 -19.60 33.21
C GLY A 265 -16.87 -20.53 32.50
N ARG A 266 -16.39 -21.68 31.95
CA ARG A 266 -17.29 -22.76 31.47
C ARG A 266 -17.85 -23.58 32.62
N ASP A 267 -17.15 -23.66 33.71
CA ASP A 267 -17.46 -24.53 34.85
C ASP A 267 -18.06 -23.75 36.03
N GLU A 268 -17.79 -22.44 36.17
CA GLU A 268 -18.26 -21.61 37.28
C GLU A 268 -18.84 -20.27 36.80
N VAL A 269 -20.11 -20.04 37.08
CA VAL A 269 -20.81 -18.75 36.89
C VAL A 269 -20.37 -17.81 38.00
N GLY A 270 -19.52 -16.83 37.71
CA GLY A 270 -19.23 -15.75 38.68
C GLY A 270 -17.77 -15.31 38.82
N THR A 271 -16.81 -15.92 38.10
CA THR A 271 -15.42 -15.43 38.15
C THR A 271 -15.25 -14.10 37.41
N ALA A 272 -14.78 -13.06 38.13
CA ALA A 272 -14.54 -11.74 37.56
C ALA A 272 -13.42 -11.77 36.48
N PHE A 273 -13.57 -10.96 35.44
CA PHE A 273 -12.58 -10.83 34.39
C PHE A 273 -11.24 -10.27 34.93
N PRO A 274 -10.11 -10.96 34.75
CA PRO A 274 -8.82 -10.60 35.37
C PRO A 274 -8.18 -9.33 34.78
N GLY A 275 -8.64 -8.89 33.61
CA GLY A 275 -7.95 -7.90 32.80
C GLY A 275 -8.45 -6.47 32.88
N ARG A 276 -9.24 -6.12 33.86
CA ARG A 276 -9.87 -4.78 33.96
C ARG A 276 -8.86 -3.62 33.96
N ARG A 277 -7.68 -3.82 34.54
CA ARG A 277 -6.60 -2.82 34.60
C ARG A 277 -5.71 -2.84 33.36
N TRP A 278 -5.64 -3.95 32.61
CA TRP A 278 -4.80 -4.11 31.43
C TRP A 278 -5.34 -3.43 30.18
N LEU A 279 -6.65 -3.13 30.17
CA LEU A 279 -7.32 -2.45 29.06
C LEU A 279 -7.19 -0.91 29.13
N ARG A 280 -6.59 -0.37 30.19
CA ARG A 280 -6.11 1.01 30.14
C ARG A 280 -4.95 1.04 29.17
N GLN A 281 -5.16 1.73 28.05
CA GLN A 281 -4.10 2.02 27.10
C GLN A 281 -2.83 2.47 27.83
N PRO A 282 -1.65 1.96 27.49
CA PRO A 282 -0.42 2.59 27.92
C PRO A 282 -0.50 4.05 27.50
N ALA A 283 -0.27 4.95 28.42
CA ALA A 283 -0.01 6.34 28.10
C ALA A 283 1.22 6.33 27.16
N ASP A 284 1.08 6.98 26.00
CA ASP A 284 2.10 7.15 24.98
C ASP A 284 3.42 7.68 25.56
#